data_d16eb879624c486da06d2db7ffb122af
#
_entry.id   d16eb879624c486da06d2db7ffb122af
#
_cell.length_a   1.000
_cell.length_b   1.000
_cell.length_c   1.000
_cell.angle_alpha   90.00
_cell.angle_beta   90.00
_cell.angle_gamma   90.00
#
_symmetry.space_group_name_H-M   'P 1'
#
loop_
_entity.id
_entity.type
_entity.pdbx_description
1 polymer ?
#
loop_
_entity_poly.entity_id
_entity_poly.type
_entity_poly.pdbx_seq_one_letter_code
_entity_poly.pdbx_strand_id
1 'polypeptide(L)'
;MTSELQKGAESFLQNEITSALVGYEVRHSQTEMMGACSEVIEKGGILIVEAGTGTGKTFAYLIPAVLSGKKVIVSTRTKNLQEQLVGKDLKFLASLKDFDYALAKGRSNYLCLRRLHAFTPTRREEVSDYEVLMEWATETEAGDFEDFHQRNSTLLERVCSDSDACRKSKCQYYRQCFYYRARAKWDDAQILVVNHALFSINALMPDDAKILPEADVFIVDEAHALDSVLSSQIGITLSVRGFESIMNRLLKLEERGVYRGLLAKSPTLFPVIESLRSEMGLFWIRVKEGLKDQEIINDSFTLMELMQDLAESTTSCIDTIKASILGLFHEDEEIELKAAITKLHMFAFDMETFAHGMEGFVRWPELEDKKIALRMIPIYPRDFVTANIVPAYETIILTSATLSVNKDFSLITDTLGLAGAKTRTLPSPFDIQKQVRIEIKRGINLLGNGEGIGKLAKVILDEAAKKEGGILVLFTSRHVMDNTWDLVFEDLMQMGLFPMKQGGDLANKTMLEVMRDTTKGIILGVDSFWEGVDIRGNSLKTLVITKLPFLLPTEPIVVAREEVLRKSGRNPFYEYMLPAAVLKFKQGFGRLIRSKDDEGRVIICDERIQTQRYGQRFLESIF
;
A
#
# COMPACT_ATOMS: atom_id res chain seq x y z
N MET A 1 -0.26 -0.13 39.37
CA MET A 1 -0.59 1.30 39.59
C MET A 1 -0.78 1.90 38.20
N THR A 2 -1.89 2.59 38.00
CA THR A 2 -2.15 3.34 36.74
C THR A 2 -1.13 4.47 36.61
N SER A 3 -0.53 4.61 35.44
CA SER A 3 0.49 5.61 35.16
C SER A 3 -0.09 7.03 35.15
N GLU A 4 0.74 8.06 35.33
CA GLU A 4 0.27 9.44 35.27
C GLU A 4 -0.26 9.80 33.87
N LEU A 5 0.42 9.35 32.82
CA LEU A 5 -0.01 9.53 31.42
C LEU A 5 -1.38 8.85 31.19
N GLN A 6 -1.59 7.64 31.72
CA GLN A 6 -2.87 6.96 31.59
C GLN A 6 -4.01 7.75 32.24
N LYS A 7 -3.80 8.23 33.47
CA LYS A 7 -4.81 9.04 34.18
C LYS A 7 -5.13 10.34 33.43
N GLY A 8 -4.09 11.00 32.91
CA GLY A 8 -4.23 12.19 32.07
C GLY A 8 -5.03 11.92 30.81
N ALA A 9 -4.73 10.81 30.11
CA ALA A 9 -5.40 10.42 28.88
C ALA A 9 -6.88 10.05 29.11
N GLU A 10 -7.18 9.30 30.18
CA GLU A 10 -8.56 8.98 30.59
C GLU A 10 -9.36 10.23 30.94
N SER A 11 -8.76 11.15 31.71
CA SER A 11 -9.39 12.44 32.05
C SER A 11 -9.66 13.29 30.82
N PHE A 12 -8.69 13.38 29.88
CA PHE A 12 -8.85 14.12 28.65
C PHE A 12 -9.95 13.54 27.77
N LEU A 13 -10.03 12.21 27.66
CA LEU A 13 -11.09 11.53 26.92
C LEU A 13 -12.47 11.80 27.54
N GLN A 14 -12.59 11.70 28.87
CA GLN A 14 -13.87 11.81 29.56
C GLN A 14 -14.37 13.25 29.66
N ASN A 15 -13.50 14.24 29.75
CA ASN A 15 -13.89 15.63 29.99
C ASN A 15 -13.86 16.44 28.68
N GLU A 16 -12.73 16.45 27.95
CA GLU A 16 -12.55 17.33 26.80
C GLU A 16 -13.21 16.76 25.55
N ILE A 17 -12.93 15.46 25.22
CA ILE A 17 -13.46 14.83 24.02
C ILE A 17 -14.99 14.68 24.09
N THR A 18 -15.51 14.17 25.20
CA THR A 18 -16.97 13.98 25.34
C THR A 18 -17.74 15.30 25.36
N SER A 19 -17.15 16.36 25.88
CA SER A 19 -17.77 17.69 25.87
C SER A 19 -17.77 18.33 24.49
N ALA A 20 -16.72 18.09 23.69
CA ALA A 20 -16.56 18.68 22.36
C ALA A 20 -17.29 17.89 21.26
N LEU A 21 -17.49 16.58 21.42
CA LEU A 21 -18.18 15.73 20.44
C LEU A 21 -19.55 15.28 20.98
N VAL A 22 -20.61 15.95 20.57
CA VAL A 22 -21.98 15.62 20.96
C VAL A 22 -22.31 14.18 20.56
N GLY A 23 -22.74 13.39 21.54
CA GLY A 23 -23.07 11.96 21.34
C GLY A 23 -21.87 11.03 21.29
N TYR A 24 -20.68 11.49 21.69
CA TYR A 24 -19.53 10.61 21.82
C TYR A 24 -19.69 9.63 22.97
N GLU A 25 -19.56 8.35 22.68
CA GLU A 25 -19.61 7.29 23.68
C GLU A 25 -18.21 6.76 23.98
N VAL A 26 -17.76 6.90 25.20
CA VAL A 26 -16.53 6.26 25.69
C VAL A 26 -16.75 4.76 25.79
N ARG A 27 -15.88 3.99 25.17
CA ARG A 27 -15.97 2.52 25.12
C ARG A 27 -14.90 1.89 26.00
N HIS A 28 -15.25 0.83 26.71
CA HIS A 28 -14.30 0.13 27.59
C HIS A 28 -13.04 -0.34 26.84
N SER A 29 -13.20 -0.94 25.67
CA SER A 29 -12.06 -1.35 24.81
C SER A 29 -11.19 -0.18 24.36
N GLN A 30 -11.75 1.01 24.20
CA GLN A 30 -10.97 2.22 23.90
C GLN A 30 -10.10 2.65 25.08
N THR A 31 -10.66 2.69 26.28
CA THR A 31 -9.90 3.05 27.51
C THR A 31 -8.85 2.00 27.85
N GLU A 32 -9.15 0.71 27.63
CA GLU A 32 -8.17 -0.37 27.81
C GLU A 32 -6.99 -0.24 26.82
N MET A 33 -7.27 0.03 25.54
CA MET A 33 -6.22 0.29 24.55
C MET A 33 -5.38 1.52 24.92
N MET A 34 -6.06 2.60 25.32
CA MET A 34 -5.40 3.85 25.71
C MET A 34 -4.49 3.65 26.91
N GLY A 35 -4.91 2.86 27.90
CA GLY A 35 -4.08 2.48 29.04
C GLY A 35 -2.84 1.69 28.62
N ALA A 36 -3.00 0.70 27.74
CA ALA A 36 -1.87 -0.08 27.23
C ALA A 36 -0.89 0.78 26.41
N CYS A 37 -1.39 1.69 25.56
CA CYS A 37 -0.57 2.66 24.83
C CYS A 37 0.17 3.61 25.78
N SER A 38 -0.50 4.15 26.78
CA SER A 38 0.12 5.02 27.79
C SER A 38 1.26 4.31 28.54
N GLU A 39 1.01 3.07 28.96
CA GLU A 39 2.03 2.28 29.68
C GLU A 39 3.30 2.08 28.83
N VAL A 40 3.15 1.71 27.55
CA VAL A 40 4.32 1.46 26.70
C VAL A 40 5.02 2.74 26.27
N ILE A 41 4.30 3.86 26.10
CA ILE A 41 4.89 5.17 25.80
C ILE A 41 5.75 5.67 26.97
N GLU A 42 5.34 5.42 28.21
CA GLU A 42 6.14 5.79 29.40
C GLU A 42 7.34 4.88 29.64
N LYS A 43 7.15 3.56 29.49
CA LYS A 43 8.15 2.56 29.88
C LYS A 43 9.06 2.09 28.75
N GLY A 44 8.73 2.41 27.53
CA GLY A 44 9.37 1.85 26.34
C GLY A 44 8.92 0.42 26.03
N GLY A 45 9.31 -0.06 24.86
CA GLY A 45 9.08 -1.42 24.39
C GLY A 45 8.09 -1.53 23.23
N ILE A 46 7.65 -2.75 22.94
CA ILE A 46 6.81 -3.06 21.78
C ILE A 46 5.44 -3.55 22.25
N LEU A 47 4.38 -2.95 21.71
CA LEU A 47 2.99 -3.30 21.94
C LEU A 47 2.28 -3.63 20.63
N ILE A 48 1.62 -4.77 20.57
CA ILE A 48 0.77 -5.18 19.45
C ILE A 48 -0.67 -5.29 19.95
N VAL A 49 -1.57 -4.45 19.38
CA VAL A 49 -2.97 -4.40 19.78
C VAL A 49 -3.88 -4.72 18.63
N GLU A 50 -4.65 -5.79 18.75
CA GLU A 50 -5.81 -6.01 17.91
C GLU A 50 -7.04 -5.35 18.54
N ALA A 51 -7.61 -4.38 17.82
CA ALA A 51 -8.83 -3.69 18.23
C ALA A 51 -9.79 -3.60 17.06
N GLY A 52 -10.93 -4.24 17.15
CA GLY A 52 -11.93 -4.31 16.09
C GLY A 52 -12.39 -2.94 15.58
N THR A 53 -13.15 -2.95 14.48
CA THR A 53 -13.79 -1.73 13.96
C THR A 53 -14.71 -1.11 15.02
N GLY A 54 -14.79 0.22 15.03
CA GLY A 54 -15.63 0.93 16.00
C GLY A 54 -15.08 1.06 17.41
N THR A 55 -13.92 0.49 17.75
CA THR A 55 -13.29 0.63 19.07
C THR A 55 -12.86 2.07 19.39
N GLY A 56 -12.62 2.90 18.38
CA GLY A 56 -12.04 4.24 18.56
C GLY A 56 -10.51 4.20 18.66
N LYS A 57 -9.87 3.26 17.96
CA LYS A 57 -8.41 3.06 17.93
C LYS A 57 -7.61 4.34 17.81
N THR A 58 -8.00 5.21 16.88
CA THR A 58 -7.27 6.43 16.56
C THR A 58 -7.08 7.31 17.78
N PHE A 59 -8.13 7.62 18.51
CA PHE A 59 -8.02 8.40 19.74
C PHE A 59 -7.33 7.61 20.86
N ALA A 60 -7.49 6.29 20.90
CA ALA A 60 -6.85 5.47 21.93
C ALA A 60 -5.31 5.49 21.87
N TYR A 61 -4.71 5.65 20.68
CA TYR A 61 -3.26 5.82 20.59
C TYR A 61 -2.82 7.29 20.45
N LEU A 62 -3.63 8.17 19.83
CA LEU A 62 -3.25 9.58 19.65
C LEU A 62 -3.28 10.38 20.96
N ILE A 63 -4.28 10.18 21.81
CA ILE A 63 -4.39 10.94 23.06
C ILE A 63 -3.15 10.76 23.94
N PRO A 64 -2.72 9.53 24.29
CA PRO A 64 -1.48 9.36 25.04
C PRO A 64 -0.24 9.84 24.29
N ALA A 65 -0.20 9.70 22.96
CA ALA A 65 0.90 10.20 22.14
C ALA A 65 1.03 11.74 22.25
N VAL A 66 -0.06 12.47 22.10
CA VAL A 66 -0.10 13.95 22.24
C VAL A 66 0.26 14.38 23.67
N LEU A 67 -0.33 13.73 24.68
CA LEU A 67 -0.10 14.11 26.09
C LEU A 67 1.29 13.76 26.60
N SER A 68 1.99 12.83 25.96
CA SER A 68 3.35 12.44 26.34
C SER A 68 4.40 13.53 26.08
N GLY A 69 4.13 14.48 25.17
CA GLY A 69 5.10 15.47 24.71
C GLY A 69 6.26 14.90 23.89
N LYS A 70 6.32 13.58 23.67
CA LYS A 70 7.34 12.91 22.85
C LYS A 70 7.12 13.16 21.37
N LYS A 71 8.18 13.09 20.57
CA LYS A 71 8.08 13.06 19.10
C LYS A 71 7.57 11.70 18.64
N VAL A 72 6.52 11.71 17.81
CA VAL A 72 5.81 10.51 17.40
C VAL A 72 5.68 10.46 15.88
N ILE A 73 6.06 9.35 15.27
CA ILE A 73 5.72 9.03 13.88
C ILE A 73 4.54 8.07 13.87
N VAL A 74 3.45 8.45 13.18
CA VAL A 74 2.29 7.60 12.95
C VAL A 74 2.30 7.17 11.49
N SER A 75 2.50 5.88 11.26
CA SER A 75 2.48 5.30 9.91
C SER A 75 1.14 4.63 9.65
N THR A 76 0.52 4.92 8.50
CA THR A 76 -0.72 4.29 8.06
C THR A 76 -0.62 3.77 6.63
N ARG A 77 -1.53 2.91 6.22
CA ARG A 77 -1.42 2.17 4.96
C ARG A 77 -1.62 3.04 3.72
N THR A 78 -2.63 3.91 3.70
CA THR A 78 -3.08 4.60 2.49
C THR A 78 -3.07 6.12 2.66
N LYS A 79 -2.97 6.84 1.52
CA LYS A 79 -3.09 8.30 1.50
C LYS A 79 -4.41 8.80 2.08
N ASN A 80 -5.53 8.16 1.76
CA ASN A 80 -6.84 8.54 2.29
C ASN A 80 -6.91 8.45 3.83
N LEU A 81 -6.28 7.42 4.42
CA LEU A 81 -6.19 7.30 5.88
C LEU A 81 -5.29 8.38 6.48
N GLN A 82 -4.20 8.74 5.80
CA GLN A 82 -3.36 9.87 6.21
C GLN A 82 -4.14 11.19 6.23
N GLU A 83 -4.88 11.47 5.17
CA GLU A 83 -5.71 12.68 5.06
C GLU A 83 -6.81 12.73 6.11
N GLN A 84 -7.47 11.59 6.38
CA GLN A 84 -8.45 11.50 7.45
C GLN A 84 -7.80 11.78 8.81
N LEU A 85 -6.66 11.19 9.09
CA LEU A 85 -5.95 11.33 10.36
C LEU A 85 -5.54 12.80 10.60
N VAL A 86 -4.96 13.44 9.58
CA VAL A 86 -4.49 14.83 9.66
C VAL A 86 -5.64 15.83 9.58
N GLY A 87 -6.53 15.66 8.60
CA GLY A 87 -7.58 16.65 8.30
C GLY A 87 -8.76 16.60 9.29
N LYS A 88 -8.96 15.48 9.99
CA LYS A 88 -10.06 15.30 10.92
C LYS A 88 -9.58 15.08 12.35
N ASP A 89 -8.87 13.97 12.59
CA ASP A 89 -8.61 13.51 13.97
C ASP A 89 -7.57 14.39 14.68
N LEU A 90 -6.40 14.64 14.08
CA LEU A 90 -5.38 15.52 14.67
C LEU A 90 -5.82 16.99 14.69
N LYS A 91 -6.50 17.45 13.62
CA LYS A 91 -7.08 18.80 13.61
C LYS A 91 -8.07 19.03 14.75
N PHE A 92 -8.89 18.02 15.02
CA PHE A 92 -9.82 18.07 16.15
C PHE A 92 -9.07 18.08 17.50
N LEU A 93 -8.09 17.19 17.70
CA LEU A 93 -7.30 17.16 18.94
C LEU A 93 -6.53 18.48 19.15
N ALA A 94 -5.99 19.07 18.08
CA ALA A 94 -5.28 20.35 18.14
C ALA A 94 -6.21 21.54 18.51
N SER A 95 -7.52 21.43 18.31
CA SER A 95 -8.47 22.43 18.80
C SER A 95 -8.71 22.38 20.30
N LEU A 96 -8.32 21.26 20.96
CA LEU A 96 -8.51 21.04 22.41
C LEU A 96 -7.20 21.12 23.20
N LYS A 97 -6.09 20.83 22.56
CA LYS A 97 -4.75 20.79 23.17
C LYS A 97 -3.74 21.35 22.16
N ASP A 98 -2.88 22.23 22.61
CA ASP A 98 -1.82 22.81 21.77
C ASP A 98 -0.70 21.79 21.51
N PHE A 99 -0.45 21.46 20.25
CA PHE A 99 0.66 20.65 19.74
C PHE A 99 0.77 20.81 18.22
N ASP A 100 1.98 20.63 17.69
CA ASP A 100 2.25 20.69 16.26
C ASP A 100 2.15 19.31 15.61
N TYR A 101 1.55 19.26 14.42
CA TYR A 101 1.46 18.05 13.62
C TYR A 101 1.66 18.32 12.14
N ALA A 102 2.17 17.33 11.42
CA ALA A 102 2.39 17.45 9.98
C ALA A 102 2.11 16.13 9.24
N LEU A 103 1.86 16.26 7.93
CA LEU A 103 1.75 15.15 6.99
C LEU A 103 3.02 15.09 6.14
N ALA A 104 3.73 13.96 6.19
CA ALA A 104 4.84 13.70 5.30
C ALA A 104 4.41 12.87 4.09
N LYS A 105 4.64 13.42 2.91
CA LYS A 105 4.41 12.75 1.63
C LYS A 105 5.73 12.56 0.87
N GLY A 106 5.81 11.51 0.08
CA GLY A 106 6.95 11.27 -0.79
C GLY A 106 7.21 12.46 -1.72
N ARG A 107 8.47 12.72 -1.99
CA ARG A 107 8.96 13.89 -2.73
C ARG A 107 8.28 14.08 -4.10
N SER A 108 8.00 12.99 -4.80
CA SER A 108 7.32 12.99 -6.11
C SER A 108 5.86 13.49 -6.08
N ASN A 109 5.27 13.67 -4.88
CA ASN A 109 3.95 14.29 -4.77
C ASN A 109 4.00 15.83 -4.89
N TYR A 110 5.18 16.43 -4.85
CA TYR A 110 5.33 17.89 -4.86
C TYR A 110 5.85 18.41 -6.20
N LEU A 111 5.28 19.52 -6.66
CA LEU A 111 5.74 20.28 -7.81
C LEU A 111 7.15 20.83 -7.57
N CYS A 112 8.02 20.69 -8.56
CA CYS A 112 9.35 21.32 -8.58
C CYS A 112 9.34 22.55 -9.48
N LEU A 113 9.39 23.75 -8.90
CA LEU A 113 9.40 25.01 -9.67
C LEU A 113 10.55 25.10 -10.68
N ARG A 114 11.74 24.61 -10.33
CA ARG A 114 12.88 24.56 -11.26
C ARG A 114 12.57 23.73 -12.49
N ARG A 115 12.01 22.53 -12.30
CA ARG A 115 11.64 21.64 -13.41
C ARG A 115 10.48 22.19 -14.21
N LEU A 116 9.50 22.80 -13.55
CA LEU A 116 8.36 23.42 -14.21
C LEU A 116 8.83 24.53 -15.16
N HIS A 117 9.67 25.44 -14.70
CA HIS A 117 10.17 26.55 -15.54
C HIS A 117 11.22 26.11 -16.59
N ALA A 118 11.91 25.01 -16.38
CA ALA A 118 12.80 24.41 -17.37
C ALA A 118 12.06 23.56 -18.40
N PHE A 119 10.79 23.21 -18.15
CA PHE A 119 10.01 22.37 -19.03
C PHE A 119 9.56 23.14 -20.28
N THR A 120 9.81 22.58 -21.44
CA THR A 120 9.33 23.14 -22.71
C THR A 120 8.36 22.12 -23.33
N PRO A 121 7.06 22.43 -23.42
CA PRO A 121 6.09 21.57 -24.08
C PRO A 121 6.42 21.47 -25.56
N THR A 122 6.24 20.26 -26.10
CA THR A 122 6.65 19.96 -27.48
C THR A 122 5.51 19.47 -28.34
N ARG A 123 4.39 19.08 -27.72
CA ARG A 123 3.16 18.65 -28.40
C ARG A 123 2.04 19.63 -28.06
N ARG A 124 1.09 19.79 -28.97
CA ARG A 124 -0.03 20.72 -28.79
C ARG A 124 -0.86 20.42 -27.54
N GLU A 125 -1.05 19.14 -27.24
CA GLU A 125 -1.73 18.67 -26.02
C GLU A 125 -0.95 19.01 -24.76
N GLU A 126 0.39 18.85 -24.79
CA GLU A 126 1.26 19.22 -23.66
C GLU A 126 1.25 20.73 -23.36
N VAL A 127 1.01 21.59 -24.38
CA VAL A 127 0.93 23.05 -24.19
C VAL A 127 -0.25 23.40 -23.29
N SER A 128 -1.44 22.87 -23.60
CA SER A 128 -2.65 23.13 -22.80
C SER A 128 -2.52 22.63 -21.36
N ASP A 129 -2.01 21.40 -21.19
CA ASP A 129 -1.80 20.82 -19.85
C ASP A 129 -0.76 21.62 -19.05
N TYR A 130 0.29 22.11 -19.73
CA TYR A 130 1.33 22.92 -19.11
C TYR A 130 0.81 24.30 -18.68
N GLU A 131 0.00 24.95 -19.51
CA GLU A 131 -0.62 26.25 -19.19
C GLU A 131 -1.49 26.15 -17.94
N VAL A 132 -2.33 25.12 -17.85
CA VAL A 132 -3.16 24.85 -16.65
C VAL A 132 -2.31 24.56 -15.43
N LEU A 133 -1.23 23.81 -15.59
CA LEU A 133 -0.31 23.52 -14.49
C LEU A 133 0.45 24.77 -14.02
N MET A 134 0.83 25.65 -14.94
CA MET A 134 1.46 26.95 -14.61
C MET A 134 0.50 27.87 -13.83
N GLU A 135 -0.76 27.94 -14.24
CA GLU A 135 -1.78 28.71 -13.51
C GLU A 135 -1.96 28.16 -12.09
N TRP A 136 -2.18 26.86 -11.96
CA TRP A 136 -2.29 26.22 -10.65
C TRP A 136 -1.04 26.41 -9.78
N ALA A 137 0.16 26.40 -10.37
CA ALA A 137 1.41 26.61 -9.65
C ALA A 137 1.50 28.01 -9.00
N THR A 138 0.77 29.02 -9.51
CA THR A 138 0.69 30.36 -8.91
C THR A 138 -0.32 30.46 -7.78
N GLU A 139 -1.31 29.57 -7.73
CA GLU A 139 -2.41 29.59 -6.77
C GLU A 139 -2.17 28.64 -5.59
N THR A 140 -1.45 27.51 -5.82
CA THR A 140 -1.26 26.49 -4.79
C THR A 140 -0.32 26.96 -3.68
N GLU A 141 -0.72 26.74 -2.43
CA GLU A 141 0.14 26.95 -1.28
C GLU A 141 1.05 25.76 -0.99
N ALA A 142 0.56 24.55 -1.20
CA ALA A 142 1.25 23.29 -0.87
C ALA A 142 2.06 22.72 -2.03
N GLY A 143 1.67 22.97 -3.28
CA GLY A 143 2.25 22.38 -4.47
C GLY A 143 2.12 20.85 -4.52
N ASP A 144 1.10 20.32 -3.83
CA ASP A 144 0.81 18.90 -3.76
C ASP A 144 -0.10 18.49 -4.92
N PHE A 145 0.34 17.55 -5.73
CA PHE A 145 -0.44 17.10 -6.90
C PHE A 145 -1.77 16.42 -6.55
N GLU A 146 -2.06 16.12 -5.30
CA GLU A 146 -3.40 15.66 -4.91
C GLU A 146 -4.45 16.77 -5.04
N ASP A 147 -4.03 18.03 -4.88
CA ASP A 147 -4.89 19.20 -5.06
C ASP A 147 -5.02 19.60 -6.55
N PHE A 148 -4.26 18.97 -7.44
CA PHE A 148 -4.32 19.24 -8.88
C PHE A 148 -5.27 18.27 -9.57
N HIS A 149 -6.40 18.77 -10.06
CA HIS A 149 -7.50 17.96 -10.60
C HIS A 149 -7.27 17.42 -12.01
N GLN A 150 -6.46 18.10 -12.83
CA GLN A 150 -6.10 17.62 -14.18
C GLN A 150 -4.87 16.72 -14.10
N ARG A 151 -5.06 15.42 -14.32
CA ARG A 151 -3.98 14.42 -14.15
C ARG A 151 -3.43 13.95 -15.49
N ASN A 152 -2.52 14.72 -16.10
CA ASN A 152 -1.61 14.15 -17.09
C ASN A 152 -0.39 13.55 -16.38
N SER A 153 -0.42 12.23 -16.12
CA SER A 153 0.63 11.54 -15.36
C SER A 153 2.03 11.74 -15.96
N THR A 154 2.14 11.79 -17.28
CA THR A 154 3.42 11.97 -17.98
C THR A 154 4.03 13.35 -17.75
N LEU A 155 3.22 14.40 -17.75
CA LEU A 155 3.68 15.76 -17.45
C LEU A 155 4.11 15.88 -15.97
N LEU A 156 3.28 15.36 -15.06
CA LEU A 156 3.56 15.43 -13.63
C LEU A 156 4.86 14.69 -13.26
N GLU A 157 5.14 13.54 -13.86
CA GLU A 157 6.42 12.80 -13.68
C GLU A 157 7.64 13.65 -14.10
N ARG A 158 7.49 14.53 -15.08
CA ARG A 158 8.59 15.38 -15.59
C ARG A 158 8.84 16.61 -14.72
N VAL A 159 7.83 17.12 -14.03
CA VAL A 159 7.91 18.35 -13.23
C VAL A 159 7.87 18.11 -11.72
N CYS A 160 7.68 16.87 -11.28
CA CYS A 160 7.73 16.53 -9.85
C CYS A 160 9.11 16.73 -9.24
N SER A 161 9.16 16.91 -7.93
CA SER A 161 10.41 16.97 -7.19
C SER A 161 11.11 15.60 -7.18
N ASP A 162 12.42 15.60 -7.48
CA ASP A 162 13.26 14.41 -7.57
C ASP A 162 14.53 14.63 -6.73
N SER A 163 14.90 13.65 -5.90
CA SER A 163 16.08 13.76 -5.02
C SER A 163 17.38 13.92 -5.79
N ASP A 164 17.53 13.11 -6.85
CA ASP A 164 18.77 12.99 -7.61
C ASP A 164 19.00 14.22 -8.50
N ALA A 165 17.88 14.86 -8.93
CA ALA A 165 17.92 16.08 -9.72
C ALA A 165 17.69 17.36 -8.88
N CYS A 166 17.95 17.35 -7.57
CA CYS A 166 17.72 18.48 -6.70
C CYS A 166 18.99 19.24 -6.33
N ARG A 167 18.99 20.57 -6.54
CA ARG A 167 20.11 21.46 -6.17
C ARG A 167 20.14 21.83 -4.68
N LYS A 168 19.20 21.33 -3.90
CA LYS A 168 19.06 21.62 -2.46
C LYS A 168 19.13 23.15 -2.20
N SER A 169 19.90 23.59 -1.22
CA SER A 169 20.07 25.01 -0.86
C SER A 169 20.65 25.91 -1.97
N LYS A 170 21.26 25.33 -3.01
CA LYS A 170 21.78 26.08 -4.18
C LYS A 170 20.72 26.37 -5.24
N CYS A 171 19.49 25.87 -5.07
CA CYS A 171 18.40 26.11 -6.01
C CYS A 171 17.86 27.56 -5.88
N GLN A 172 17.72 28.27 -6.99
CA GLN A 172 17.14 29.64 -6.99
C GLN A 172 15.71 29.68 -6.42
N TYR A 173 14.96 28.59 -6.51
CA TYR A 173 13.61 28.44 -5.97
C TYR A 173 13.59 27.84 -4.55
N TYR A 174 14.73 27.70 -3.85
CA TYR A 174 14.79 26.99 -2.57
C TYR A 174 13.80 27.52 -1.53
N ARG A 175 13.71 28.86 -1.39
CA ARG A 175 12.80 29.51 -0.43
C ARG A 175 11.32 29.30 -0.75
N GLN A 176 10.99 29.10 -2.03
CA GLN A 176 9.64 28.88 -2.54
C GLN A 176 9.34 27.39 -2.76
N CYS A 177 10.32 26.52 -2.51
CA CYS A 177 10.21 25.10 -2.79
C CYS A 177 9.15 24.44 -1.91
N PHE A 178 8.11 23.93 -2.52
CA PHE A 178 7.01 23.28 -1.82
C PHE A 178 7.48 22.10 -0.95
N TYR A 179 8.34 21.24 -1.48
CA TYR A 179 8.89 20.12 -0.73
C TYR A 179 9.69 20.56 0.52
N TYR A 180 10.59 21.56 0.40
CA TYR A 180 11.40 21.99 1.54
C TYR A 180 10.57 22.76 2.57
N ARG A 181 9.54 23.49 2.13
CA ARG A 181 8.57 24.13 3.04
C ARG A 181 7.74 23.10 3.81
N ALA A 182 7.32 22.00 3.14
CA ALA A 182 6.64 20.90 3.80
C ALA A 182 7.57 20.20 4.79
N ARG A 183 8.83 19.93 4.38
CA ARG A 183 9.81 19.25 5.23
C ARG A 183 10.15 20.04 6.50
N ALA A 184 10.27 21.36 6.41
CA ALA A 184 10.50 22.19 7.60
C ALA A 184 9.42 22.00 8.67
N LYS A 185 8.16 21.82 8.27
CA LYS A 185 7.07 21.51 9.20
C LYS A 185 7.19 20.13 9.84
N TRP A 186 7.91 19.18 9.20
CA TRP A 186 8.06 17.83 9.77
C TRP A 186 9.03 17.83 10.96
N ASP A 187 10.09 18.63 10.88
CA ASP A 187 11.10 18.73 11.94
C ASP A 187 10.52 19.37 13.22
N ASP A 188 9.59 20.30 13.08
CA ASP A 188 8.91 20.98 14.18
C ASP A 188 7.76 20.15 14.79
N ALA A 189 7.14 19.25 13.99
CA ALA A 189 5.97 18.50 14.42
C ALA A 189 6.25 17.56 15.60
N GLN A 190 5.35 17.58 16.60
CA GLN A 190 5.29 16.56 17.64
C GLN A 190 4.73 15.25 17.08
N ILE A 191 3.65 15.32 16.27
CA ILE A 191 3.04 14.17 15.62
C ILE A 191 3.25 14.26 14.12
N LEU A 192 4.05 13.35 13.56
CA LEU A 192 4.29 13.26 12.11
C LEU A 192 3.55 12.06 11.52
N VAL A 193 2.65 12.31 10.58
CA VAL A 193 1.90 11.25 9.89
C VAL A 193 2.59 10.91 8.57
N VAL A 194 2.82 9.62 8.33
CA VAL A 194 3.46 9.10 7.11
C VAL A 194 2.66 7.90 6.57
N ASN A 195 2.91 7.46 5.33
CA ASN A 195 2.46 6.13 4.90
C ASN A 195 3.55 5.08 5.09
N HIS A 196 3.14 3.80 5.13
CA HIS A 196 4.08 2.69 5.30
C HIS A 196 5.20 2.69 4.25
N ALA A 197 4.91 3.08 3.00
CA ALA A 197 5.92 3.09 1.93
C ALA A 197 7.02 4.15 2.18
N LEU A 198 6.64 5.38 2.51
CA LEU A 198 7.61 6.45 2.83
C LEU A 198 8.40 6.11 4.08
N PHE A 199 7.74 5.55 5.09
CA PHE A 199 8.40 5.05 6.29
C PHE A 199 9.43 3.97 5.96
N SER A 200 9.04 2.97 5.14
CA SER A 200 9.94 1.88 4.74
C SER A 200 11.14 2.37 3.95
N ILE A 201 10.93 3.30 3.00
CA ILE A 201 12.03 3.93 2.25
C ILE A 201 12.98 4.66 3.20
N ASN A 202 12.45 5.43 4.17
CA ASN A 202 13.27 6.12 5.16
C ASN A 202 14.08 5.14 6.03
N ALA A 203 13.48 4.02 6.44
CA ALA A 203 14.15 3.02 7.24
C ALA A 203 15.29 2.29 6.48
N LEU A 204 15.20 2.22 5.15
CA LEU A 204 16.24 1.65 4.27
C LEU A 204 17.42 2.62 4.04
N MET A 205 17.24 3.91 4.29
CA MET A 205 18.29 4.90 4.06
C MET A 205 19.35 4.86 5.16
N PRO A 206 20.64 5.12 4.82
CA PRO A 206 21.65 5.38 5.81
C PRO A 206 21.26 6.54 6.74
N ASP A 207 21.77 6.57 7.96
CA ASP A 207 21.37 7.55 8.98
C ASP A 207 21.56 9.01 8.54
N ASP A 208 22.63 9.30 7.83
CA ASP A 208 22.95 10.63 7.29
C ASP A 208 22.06 11.04 6.10
N ALA A 209 21.34 10.09 5.50
CA ALA A 209 20.46 10.30 4.36
C ALA A 209 18.96 10.25 4.72
N LYS A 210 18.61 9.96 5.96
CA LYS A 210 17.22 9.86 6.41
C LYS A 210 16.41 11.12 6.09
N ILE A 211 15.17 10.89 5.67
CA ILE A 211 14.26 11.95 5.24
C ILE A 211 13.39 12.42 6.40
N LEU A 212 12.90 11.48 7.23
CA LEU A 212 12.04 11.76 8.37
C LEU A 212 12.89 12.17 9.58
N PRO A 213 12.39 13.08 10.43
CA PRO A 213 13.04 13.41 11.69
C PRO A 213 13.08 12.21 12.63
N GLU A 214 14.01 12.27 13.60
CA GLU A 214 14.05 11.32 14.70
C GLU A 214 12.79 11.43 15.56
N ALA A 215 12.35 10.31 16.10
CA ALA A 215 11.18 10.22 16.96
C ALA A 215 11.37 9.16 18.04
N ASP A 216 10.75 9.40 19.21
CA ASP A 216 10.80 8.48 20.34
C ASP A 216 9.83 7.31 20.17
N VAL A 217 8.68 7.59 19.55
CA VAL A 217 7.55 6.66 19.45
C VAL A 217 7.20 6.44 17.97
N PHE A 218 7.07 5.17 17.61
CA PHE A 218 6.58 4.76 16.29
C PHE A 218 5.26 4.00 16.43
N ILE A 219 4.20 4.54 15.83
CA ILE A 219 2.86 3.95 15.80
C ILE A 219 2.54 3.49 14.40
N VAL A 220 2.16 2.22 14.25
CA VAL A 220 1.76 1.61 12.97
C VAL A 220 0.27 1.32 13.03
N ASP A 221 -0.52 2.14 12.34
CA ASP A 221 -1.95 1.87 12.13
C ASP A 221 -2.15 1.05 10.86
N GLU A 222 -3.09 0.12 10.87
CA GLU A 222 -3.27 -0.92 9.86
C GLU A 222 -2.01 -1.78 9.67
N ALA A 223 -1.42 -2.19 10.80
CA ALA A 223 -0.14 -2.90 10.86
C ALA A 223 -0.11 -4.25 10.11
N HIS A 224 -1.28 -4.83 9.81
CA HIS A 224 -1.40 -6.03 9.00
C HIS A 224 -0.79 -5.89 7.59
N ALA A 225 -0.68 -4.65 7.08
CA ALA A 225 -0.12 -4.38 5.77
C ALA A 225 1.40 -4.11 5.78
N LEU A 226 2.02 -3.94 6.95
CA LEU A 226 3.41 -3.52 7.07
C LEU A 226 4.38 -4.52 6.46
N ASP A 227 4.17 -5.83 6.67
CA ASP A 227 4.99 -6.90 6.09
C ASP A 227 5.12 -6.77 4.57
N SER A 228 3.99 -6.72 3.87
CA SER A 228 3.98 -6.68 2.41
C SER A 228 4.61 -5.39 1.86
N VAL A 229 4.39 -4.25 2.54
CA VAL A 229 4.97 -2.97 2.13
C VAL A 229 6.49 -2.97 2.37
N LEU A 230 6.95 -3.39 3.54
CA LEU A 230 8.39 -3.49 3.84
C LEU A 230 9.08 -4.43 2.86
N SER A 231 8.56 -5.65 2.67
CA SER A 231 9.14 -6.62 1.74
C SER A 231 9.24 -6.07 0.32
N SER A 232 8.22 -5.34 -0.13
CA SER A 232 8.24 -4.70 -1.45
C SER A 232 9.26 -3.57 -1.57
N GLN A 233 9.53 -2.80 -0.51
CA GLN A 233 10.51 -1.72 -0.53
C GLN A 233 11.95 -2.22 -0.37
N ILE A 234 12.18 -3.28 0.41
CA ILE A 234 13.48 -3.95 0.54
C ILE A 234 13.85 -4.66 -0.77
N GLY A 235 12.86 -5.14 -1.50
CA GLY A 235 13.04 -5.95 -2.70
C GLY A 235 13.48 -5.16 -3.93
N ILE A 236 13.90 -5.92 -4.95
CA ILE A 236 14.28 -5.41 -6.28
C ILE A 236 13.15 -5.68 -7.26
N THR A 237 12.88 -4.72 -8.11
CA THR A 237 11.94 -4.86 -9.24
C THR A 237 12.61 -4.34 -10.52
N LEU A 238 13.04 -5.25 -11.37
CA LEU A 238 13.51 -4.95 -12.71
C LEU A 238 12.34 -5.07 -13.68
N SER A 239 12.05 -4.03 -14.46
CA SER A 239 10.94 -4.07 -15.41
C SER A 239 11.29 -3.39 -16.73
N VAL A 240 10.67 -3.87 -17.81
CA VAL A 240 10.75 -3.22 -19.14
C VAL A 240 10.37 -1.74 -19.03
N ARG A 241 9.25 -1.44 -18.38
CA ARG A 241 8.78 -0.06 -18.21
C ARG A 241 9.77 0.81 -17.42
N GLY A 242 10.36 0.27 -16.36
CA GLY A 242 11.34 0.99 -15.55
C GLY A 242 12.58 1.35 -16.37
N PHE A 243 13.14 0.37 -17.09
CA PHE A 243 14.28 0.60 -17.99
C PHE A 243 13.95 1.61 -19.09
N GLU A 244 12.85 1.41 -19.82
CA GLU A 244 12.44 2.31 -20.88
C GLU A 244 12.15 3.74 -20.39
N SER A 245 11.66 3.92 -19.19
CA SER A 245 11.49 5.25 -18.60
C SER A 245 12.82 5.99 -18.45
N ILE A 246 13.87 5.29 -18.00
CA ILE A 246 15.23 5.85 -17.88
C ILE A 246 15.79 6.17 -19.27
N MET A 247 15.71 5.22 -20.20
CA MET A 247 16.24 5.36 -21.56
C MET A 247 15.53 6.47 -22.33
N ASN A 248 14.21 6.58 -22.22
CA ASN A 248 13.43 7.64 -22.88
C ASN A 248 13.75 9.04 -22.31
N ARG A 249 14.17 9.13 -21.05
CA ARG A 249 14.67 10.39 -20.50
C ARG A 249 16.04 10.76 -21.06
N LEU A 250 16.91 9.78 -21.28
CA LEU A 250 18.23 9.99 -21.91
C LEU A 250 18.10 10.29 -23.41
N LEU A 251 17.45 9.40 -24.15
CA LEU A 251 17.26 9.50 -25.59
C LEU A 251 16.02 8.75 -26.02
N LYS A 252 15.11 9.42 -26.73
CA LYS A 252 13.89 8.84 -27.30
C LYS A 252 13.76 9.20 -28.77
N LEU A 253 13.55 8.18 -29.60
CA LEU A 253 13.19 8.39 -31.01
C LEU A 253 11.66 8.57 -31.12
N GLU A 254 11.21 9.67 -31.71
CA GLU A 254 9.78 9.95 -31.98
C GLU A 254 9.38 9.61 -33.42
N GLU A 255 8.06 9.57 -33.67
CA GLU A 255 7.44 9.08 -34.92
C GLU A 255 7.95 9.74 -36.21
N ARG A 256 8.60 10.87 -36.17
CA ARG A 256 9.13 11.56 -37.35
C ARG A 256 10.65 11.44 -37.53
N GLY A 257 11.27 10.47 -36.85
CA GLY A 257 12.71 10.29 -36.87
C GLY A 257 13.49 11.36 -36.08
N VAL A 258 12.82 12.09 -35.18
CA VAL A 258 13.44 13.13 -34.35
C VAL A 258 13.81 12.53 -33.00
N TYR A 259 15.08 12.67 -32.62
CA TYR A 259 15.53 12.30 -31.29
C TYR A 259 15.24 13.40 -30.28
N ARG A 260 14.73 13.00 -29.11
CA ARG A 260 14.47 13.84 -27.94
C ARG A 260 15.11 13.24 -26.70
N GLY A 261 15.19 14.03 -25.64
CA GLY A 261 15.77 13.65 -24.38
C GLY A 261 17.03 14.45 -24.05
N LEU A 262 17.64 14.12 -22.92
CA LEU A 262 18.80 14.85 -22.41
C LEU A 262 20.01 14.78 -23.36
N LEU A 263 20.17 13.67 -24.08
CA LEU A 263 21.28 13.44 -25.00
C LEU A 263 20.94 13.76 -26.48
N ALA A 264 19.79 14.35 -26.78
CA ALA A 264 19.40 14.68 -28.15
C ALA A 264 20.37 15.62 -28.88
N LYS A 265 21.14 16.40 -28.14
CA LYS A 265 22.20 17.31 -28.67
C LYS A 265 23.54 16.60 -28.93
N SER A 266 23.66 15.30 -28.62
CA SER A 266 24.92 14.53 -28.69
C SER A 266 24.79 13.33 -29.65
N PRO A 267 24.75 13.53 -30.98
CA PRO A 267 24.51 12.45 -31.97
C PRO A 267 25.52 11.31 -31.91
N THR A 268 26.74 11.57 -31.44
CA THR A 268 27.78 10.56 -31.26
C THR A 268 27.43 9.48 -30.25
N LEU A 269 26.51 9.77 -29.30
CA LEU A 269 26.04 8.83 -28.29
C LEU A 269 24.83 7.99 -28.74
N PHE A 270 24.15 8.34 -29.86
CA PHE A 270 22.97 7.63 -30.30
C PHE A 270 23.22 6.14 -30.52
N PRO A 271 24.28 5.70 -31.23
CA PRO A 271 24.53 4.28 -31.45
C PRO A 271 24.73 3.50 -30.12
N VAL A 272 25.41 4.09 -29.16
CA VAL A 272 25.70 3.44 -27.87
C VAL A 272 24.40 3.25 -27.07
N ILE A 273 23.53 4.25 -27.05
CA ILE A 273 22.24 4.20 -26.35
C ILE A 273 21.29 3.19 -27.01
N GLU A 274 21.23 3.19 -28.36
CA GLU A 274 20.36 2.27 -29.11
C GLU A 274 20.87 0.83 -29.05
N SER A 275 22.20 0.60 -29.00
CA SER A 275 22.77 -0.74 -28.75
C SER A 275 22.31 -1.30 -27.42
N LEU A 276 22.49 -0.55 -26.33
CA LEU A 276 22.06 -0.97 -25.00
C LEU A 276 20.55 -1.25 -24.96
N ARG A 277 19.74 -0.39 -25.60
CA ARG A 277 18.29 -0.61 -25.70
C ARG A 277 17.94 -1.90 -26.43
N SER A 278 18.64 -2.19 -27.53
CA SER A 278 18.44 -3.39 -28.32
C SER A 278 18.85 -4.65 -27.56
N GLU A 279 20.00 -4.63 -26.88
CA GLU A 279 20.47 -5.73 -26.04
C GLU A 279 19.48 -6.05 -24.93
N MET A 280 19.01 -5.00 -24.24
CA MET A 280 18.00 -5.13 -23.18
C MET A 280 16.66 -5.64 -23.73
N GLY A 281 16.27 -5.20 -24.92
CA GLY A 281 15.07 -5.71 -25.61
C GLY A 281 15.14 -7.22 -25.88
N LEU A 282 16.28 -7.69 -26.39
CA LEU A 282 16.54 -9.11 -26.61
C LEU A 282 16.53 -9.92 -25.29
N PHE A 283 17.09 -9.36 -24.23
CA PHE A 283 17.03 -9.97 -22.89
C PHE A 283 15.58 -10.18 -22.44
N TRP A 284 14.72 -9.17 -22.54
CA TRP A 284 13.33 -9.29 -22.11
C TRP A 284 12.53 -10.29 -22.97
N ILE A 285 12.85 -10.43 -24.25
CA ILE A 285 12.27 -11.49 -25.09
C ILE A 285 12.66 -12.86 -24.53
N ARG A 286 13.94 -13.08 -24.24
CA ARG A 286 14.44 -14.34 -23.67
C ARG A 286 13.84 -14.64 -22.28
N VAL A 287 13.68 -13.61 -21.44
CA VAL A 287 12.98 -13.72 -20.14
C VAL A 287 11.55 -14.22 -20.34
N LYS A 288 10.82 -13.60 -21.29
CA LYS A 288 9.42 -13.98 -21.57
C LYS A 288 9.30 -15.42 -22.09
N GLU A 289 10.20 -15.83 -22.96
CA GLU A 289 10.18 -17.17 -23.56
C GLU A 289 10.69 -18.25 -22.59
N GLY A 290 11.78 -17.96 -21.87
CA GLY A 290 12.47 -18.93 -21.01
C GLY A 290 11.81 -19.15 -19.65
N LEU A 291 11.03 -18.16 -19.17
CA LEU A 291 10.41 -18.21 -17.81
C LEU A 291 8.88 -18.31 -17.84
N LYS A 292 8.28 -18.55 -19.01
CA LYS A 292 6.81 -18.54 -19.19
C LYS A 292 6.06 -19.47 -18.23
N ASP A 293 6.66 -20.61 -17.90
CA ASP A 293 6.05 -21.65 -17.06
C ASP A 293 6.71 -21.74 -15.67
N GLN A 294 7.53 -20.76 -15.29
CA GLN A 294 8.24 -20.76 -14.01
C GLN A 294 7.56 -19.83 -13.01
N GLU A 295 7.13 -20.38 -11.88
CA GLU A 295 6.61 -19.63 -10.75
C GLU A 295 7.72 -19.00 -9.90
N ILE A 296 8.85 -19.69 -9.76
CA ILE A 296 10.03 -19.22 -9.03
C ILE A 296 11.27 -19.41 -9.91
N ILE A 297 12.13 -18.40 -9.93
CA ILE A 297 13.41 -18.47 -10.64
C ILE A 297 14.44 -19.14 -9.74
N ASN A 298 14.83 -20.34 -10.12
CA ASN A 298 16.01 -21.00 -9.58
C ASN A 298 17.25 -20.51 -10.34
N ASP A 299 18.44 -20.85 -9.86
CA ASP A 299 19.71 -20.44 -10.49
C ASP A 299 19.82 -21.01 -11.92
N SER A 300 19.19 -20.29 -12.87
CA SER A 300 19.32 -20.57 -14.30
C SER A 300 20.59 -19.91 -14.80
N PHE A 301 21.65 -20.68 -14.94
CA PHE A 301 22.99 -20.22 -15.31
C PHE A 301 22.96 -19.26 -16.52
N THR A 302 22.28 -19.63 -17.59
CA THR A 302 22.22 -18.82 -18.81
C THR A 302 21.56 -17.45 -18.62
N LEU A 303 20.50 -17.34 -17.83
CA LEU A 303 19.82 -16.07 -17.55
C LEU A 303 20.68 -15.17 -16.67
N MET A 304 21.34 -15.77 -15.66
CA MET A 304 22.18 -15.04 -14.71
C MET A 304 23.43 -14.45 -15.39
N GLU A 305 24.09 -15.23 -16.25
CA GLU A 305 25.22 -14.72 -17.06
C GLU A 305 24.78 -13.56 -17.96
N LEU A 306 23.65 -13.70 -18.68
CA LEU A 306 23.12 -12.62 -19.53
C LEU A 306 22.81 -11.34 -18.74
N MET A 307 22.35 -11.46 -17.51
CA MET A 307 22.10 -10.30 -16.66
C MET A 307 23.39 -9.61 -16.23
N GLN A 308 24.44 -10.37 -15.93
CA GLN A 308 25.76 -9.84 -15.61
C GLN A 308 26.38 -9.12 -16.81
N ASP A 309 26.38 -9.75 -18.00
CA ASP A 309 26.86 -9.14 -19.24
C ASP A 309 26.14 -7.80 -19.55
N LEU A 310 24.81 -7.77 -19.35
CA LEU A 310 24.01 -6.55 -19.55
C LEU A 310 24.29 -5.47 -18.51
N ALA A 311 24.56 -5.83 -17.26
CA ALA A 311 24.97 -4.89 -16.23
C ALA A 311 26.33 -4.26 -16.59
N GLU A 312 27.28 -5.05 -17.10
CA GLU A 312 28.58 -4.58 -17.60
C GLU A 312 28.40 -3.68 -18.84
N SER A 313 27.57 -4.08 -19.82
CA SER A 313 27.23 -3.26 -20.98
C SER A 313 26.60 -1.93 -20.59
N THR A 314 25.71 -1.95 -19.56
CA THR A 314 25.08 -0.75 -19.01
C THR A 314 26.11 0.17 -18.38
N THR A 315 27.04 -0.37 -17.61
CA THR A 315 28.14 0.38 -16.97
C THR A 315 29.08 0.99 -18.01
N SER A 316 29.45 0.24 -19.06
CA SER A 316 30.24 0.73 -20.19
C SER A 316 29.54 1.86 -20.95
N CYS A 317 28.23 1.75 -21.16
CA CYS A 317 27.43 2.82 -21.75
C CYS A 317 27.45 4.09 -20.86
N ILE A 318 27.31 3.95 -19.55
CA ILE A 318 27.40 5.05 -18.59
C ILE A 318 28.75 5.75 -18.68
N ASP A 319 29.85 5.01 -18.72
CA ASP A 319 31.20 5.58 -18.79
C ASP A 319 31.45 6.30 -20.12
N THR A 320 30.92 5.77 -21.23
CA THR A 320 30.96 6.43 -22.54
C THR A 320 30.17 7.74 -22.53
N ILE A 321 28.99 7.77 -21.90
CA ILE A 321 28.19 8.99 -21.73
C ILE A 321 29.01 10.00 -20.92
N LYS A 322 29.52 9.63 -19.75
CA LYS A 322 30.28 10.53 -18.85
C LYS A 322 31.50 11.14 -19.57
N ALA A 323 32.24 10.34 -20.34
CA ALA A 323 33.41 10.80 -21.09
C ALA A 323 33.06 11.81 -22.21
N SER A 324 31.87 11.64 -22.81
CA SER A 324 31.45 12.44 -23.98
C SER A 324 30.73 13.74 -23.62
N ILE A 325 30.28 13.93 -22.37
CA ILE A 325 29.43 15.07 -21.98
C ILE A 325 30.17 16.23 -21.33
N LEU A 326 31.49 16.12 -21.10
CA LEU A 326 32.29 17.14 -20.44
C LEU A 326 32.18 18.50 -21.15
N GLY A 327 31.56 19.49 -20.45
CA GLY A 327 31.43 20.88 -20.91
C GLY A 327 30.35 21.13 -21.97
N LEU A 328 29.47 20.18 -22.28
CA LEU A 328 28.45 20.31 -23.33
C LEU A 328 27.09 20.81 -22.81
N PHE A 329 26.84 20.75 -21.49
CA PHE A 329 25.51 20.98 -20.92
C PHE A 329 25.52 22.20 -19.98
N HIS A 330 24.38 22.90 -19.94
CA HIS A 330 24.13 23.88 -18.90
C HIS A 330 23.91 23.19 -17.55
N GLU A 331 24.15 23.91 -16.47
CA GLU A 331 24.13 23.38 -15.08
C GLU A 331 22.83 22.60 -14.75
N ASP A 332 21.67 23.08 -15.18
CA ASP A 332 20.39 22.40 -14.95
C ASP A 332 20.22 21.10 -15.78
N GLU A 333 20.69 21.11 -17.03
CA GLU A 333 20.70 19.92 -17.90
C GLU A 333 21.68 18.86 -17.35
N GLU A 334 22.84 19.31 -16.86
CA GLU A 334 23.86 18.41 -16.28
C GLU A 334 23.34 17.70 -15.03
N ILE A 335 22.58 18.38 -14.16
CA ILE A 335 21.96 17.78 -12.98
C ILE A 335 20.89 16.75 -13.37
N GLU A 336 20.05 17.05 -14.35
CA GLU A 336 19.06 16.10 -14.86
C GLU A 336 19.72 14.88 -15.49
N LEU A 337 20.82 15.08 -16.21
CA LEU A 337 21.58 14.00 -16.82
C LEU A 337 22.28 13.13 -15.77
N LYS A 338 22.93 13.74 -14.76
CA LYS A 338 23.51 13.00 -13.63
C LYS A 338 22.46 12.15 -12.92
N ALA A 339 21.26 12.69 -12.70
CA ALA A 339 20.16 11.94 -12.08
C ALA A 339 19.70 10.75 -12.94
N ALA A 340 19.62 10.91 -14.27
CA ALA A 340 19.27 9.81 -15.17
C ALA A 340 20.37 8.73 -15.20
N ILE A 341 21.64 9.14 -15.20
CA ILE A 341 22.79 8.22 -15.13
C ILE A 341 22.79 7.46 -13.78
N THR A 342 22.51 8.14 -12.67
CA THR A 342 22.40 7.48 -11.36
C THR A 342 21.32 6.40 -11.37
N LYS A 343 20.14 6.67 -11.95
CA LYS A 343 19.07 5.68 -12.08
C LYS A 343 19.46 4.50 -12.96
N LEU A 344 20.18 4.76 -14.06
CA LEU A 344 20.68 3.70 -14.93
C LEU A 344 21.75 2.85 -14.22
N HIS A 345 22.62 3.48 -13.43
CA HIS A 345 23.61 2.76 -12.62
C HIS A 345 22.95 1.89 -11.54
N MET A 346 21.92 2.41 -10.85
CA MET A 346 21.15 1.63 -9.89
C MET A 346 20.45 0.44 -10.57
N PHE A 347 19.95 0.63 -11.78
CA PHE A 347 19.33 -0.47 -12.55
C PHE A 347 20.36 -1.57 -12.88
N ALA A 348 21.58 -1.22 -13.26
CA ALA A 348 22.67 -2.18 -13.48
C ALA A 348 23.04 -2.92 -12.19
N PHE A 349 23.20 -2.19 -11.09
CA PHE A 349 23.47 -2.77 -9.76
C PHE A 349 22.37 -3.74 -9.31
N ASP A 350 21.11 -3.37 -9.52
CA ASP A 350 19.96 -4.22 -9.22
C ASP A 350 19.96 -5.50 -10.08
N MET A 351 20.40 -5.41 -11.35
CA MET A 351 20.56 -6.57 -12.22
C MET A 351 21.63 -7.54 -11.70
N GLU A 352 22.79 -7.03 -11.33
CA GLU A 352 23.87 -7.85 -10.73
C GLU A 352 23.40 -8.50 -9.42
N THR A 353 22.77 -7.73 -8.55
CA THR A 353 22.24 -8.23 -7.26
C THR A 353 21.18 -9.30 -7.50
N PHE A 354 20.29 -9.09 -8.45
CA PHE A 354 19.28 -10.08 -8.81
C PHE A 354 19.91 -11.37 -9.37
N ALA A 355 20.94 -11.25 -10.22
CA ALA A 355 21.65 -12.38 -10.80
C ALA A 355 22.34 -13.23 -9.73
N HIS A 356 23.04 -12.61 -8.79
CA HIS A 356 23.69 -13.32 -7.68
C HIS A 356 22.67 -13.91 -6.69
N GLY A 357 21.48 -13.31 -6.58
CA GLY A 357 20.50 -13.66 -5.56
C GLY A 357 20.93 -13.22 -4.15
N MET A 358 20.01 -13.32 -3.22
CA MET A 358 20.24 -13.01 -1.81
C MET A 358 19.65 -14.12 -0.94
N GLU A 359 20.40 -14.55 0.08
CA GLU A 359 19.89 -15.52 1.05
C GLU A 359 18.65 -14.96 1.77
N GLY A 360 17.62 -15.77 1.92
CA GLY A 360 16.35 -15.34 2.52
C GLY A 360 15.44 -14.56 1.58
N PHE A 361 15.77 -14.47 0.28
CA PHE A 361 14.94 -13.83 -0.74
C PHE A 361 14.35 -14.85 -1.71
N VAL A 362 13.23 -14.52 -2.32
CA VAL A 362 12.60 -15.27 -3.41
C VAL A 362 12.58 -14.43 -4.67
N ARG A 363 12.86 -15.08 -5.83
CA ARG A 363 12.88 -14.45 -7.16
C ARG A 363 11.83 -15.07 -8.04
N TRP A 364 11.12 -14.24 -8.82
CA TRP A 364 10.13 -14.73 -9.79
C TRP A 364 9.91 -13.75 -10.95
N PRO A 365 9.41 -14.23 -12.10
CA PRO A 365 8.98 -13.38 -13.20
C PRO A 365 7.51 -12.96 -13.03
N GLU A 366 7.19 -11.70 -13.37
CA GLU A 366 5.82 -11.24 -13.62
C GLU A 366 5.66 -11.08 -15.13
N LEU A 367 4.96 -12.00 -15.78
CA LEU A 367 4.81 -12.08 -17.24
C LEU A 367 3.34 -11.87 -17.64
N GLU A 368 2.85 -10.66 -17.49
CA GLU A 368 1.53 -10.25 -18.01
C GLU A 368 1.71 -9.57 -19.38
N ASP A 369 0.68 -9.58 -20.24
CA ASP A 369 0.78 -9.07 -21.63
C ASP A 369 1.39 -7.68 -21.79
N LYS A 370 1.18 -6.80 -20.81
CA LYS A 370 1.69 -5.41 -20.81
C LYS A 370 2.68 -5.11 -19.70
N LYS A 371 3.03 -6.11 -18.89
CA LYS A 371 3.88 -5.93 -17.73
C LYS A 371 4.86 -7.10 -17.63
N ILE A 372 6.09 -6.86 -18.07
CA ILE A 372 7.18 -7.82 -17.92
C ILE A 372 8.12 -7.26 -16.86
N ALA A 373 8.32 -8.03 -15.78
CA ALA A 373 9.23 -7.68 -14.70
C ALA A 373 9.84 -8.94 -14.06
N LEU A 374 11.00 -8.75 -13.45
CA LEU A 374 11.64 -9.70 -12.55
C LEU A 374 11.59 -9.12 -11.16
N ARG A 375 11.15 -9.90 -10.18
CA ARG A 375 11.02 -9.48 -8.78
C ARG A 375 11.84 -10.34 -7.87
N MET A 376 12.48 -9.71 -6.88
CA MET A 376 13.17 -10.34 -5.79
C MET A 376 12.78 -9.63 -4.49
N ILE A 377 12.18 -10.34 -3.54
CA ILE A 377 11.83 -9.77 -2.23
C ILE A 377 12.27 -10.70 -1.10
N PRO A 378 12.48 -10.17 0.12
CA PRO A 378 12.75 -11.02 1.28
C PRO A 378 11.53 -11.91 1.58
N ILE A 379 11.77 -13.17 1.92
CA ILE A 379 10.72 -14.11 2.36
C ILE A 379 10.07 -13.58 3.63
N TYR A 380 10.87 -13.02 4.54
CA TYR A 380 10.41 -12.33 5.74
C TYR A 380 11.23 -11.05 5.92
N PRO A 381 10.62 -9.89 6.24
CA PRO A 381 11.34 -8.66 6.51
C PRO A 381 11.92 -8.58 7.94
N ARG A 382 11.81 -9.65 8.74
CA ARG A 382 12.13 -9.66 10.18
C ARG A 382 13.56 -9.25 10.51
N ASP A 383 14.54 -9.67 9.72
CA ASP A 383 15.95 -9.34 9.97
C ASP A 383 16.19 -7.84 9.78
N PHE A 384 15.55 -7.26 8.78
CA PHE A 384 15.57 -5.82 8.56
C PHE A 384 14.85 -5.07 9.68
N VAL A 385 13.66 -5.52 10.11
CA VAL A 385 12.89 -4.90 11.20
C VAL A 385 13.68 -4.89 12.49
N THR A 386 14.27 -6.03 12.86
CA THR A 386 15.04 -6.16 14.12
C THR A 386 16.35 -5.39 14.11
N ALA A 387 16.99 -5.25 12.95
CA ALA A 387 18.25 -4.53 12.82
C ALA A 387 18.09 -3.01 12.67
N ASN A 388 17.02 -2.53 11.99
CA ASN A 388 16.92 -1.13 11.56
C ASN A 388 15.71 -0.38 12.16
N ILE A 389 14.62 -1.07 12.49
CA ILE A 389 13.41 -0.41 13.00
C ILE A 389 13.34 -0.50 14.52
N VAL A 390 13.50 -1.68 15.09
CA VAL A 390 13.39 -1.87 16.55
C VAL A 390 14.37 -0.99 17.34
N PRO A 391 15.65 -0.90 16.99
CA PRO A 391 16.60 -0.07 17.74
C PRO A 391 16.43 1.45 17.53
N ALA A 392 15.67 1.87 16.50
CA ALA A 392 15.51 3.28 16.17
C ALA A 392 14.45 4.00 17.04
N TYR A 393 13.63 3.26 17.80
CA TYR A 393 12.53 3.83 18.59
C TYR A 393 12.52 3.27 20.01
N GLU A 394 12.27 4.14 21.00
CA GLU A 394 12.05 3.69 22.37
C GLU A 394 10.76 2.88 22.52
N THR A 395 9.75 3.27 21.74
CA THR A 395 8.42 2.66 21.79
C THR A 395 7.90 2.37 20.38
N ILE A 396 7.38 1.14 20.18
CA ILE A 396 6.71 0.75 18.95
C ILE A 396 5.31 0.22 19.29
N ILE A 397 4.28 0.79 18.68
CA ILE A 397 2.88 0.36 18.83
C ILE A 397 2.36 -0.08 17.45
N LEU A 398 2.00 -1.36 17.32
CA LEU A 398 1.34 -1.88 16.15
C LEU A 398 -0.14 -2.08 16.44
N THR A 399 -1.01 -1.52 15.62
CA THR A 399 -2.46 -1.69 15.78
C THR A 399 -3.15 -1.97 14.46
N SER A 400 -4.16 -2.81 14.52
CA SER A 400 -5.09 -3.06 13.39
C SER A 400 -6.38 -3.68 13.92
N ALA A 401 -7.38 -3.77 13.06
CA ALA A 401 -8.60 -4.52 13.36
C ALA A 401 -8.39 -6.04 13.36
N THR A 402 -7.33 -6.51 12.71
CA THR A 402 -7.07 -7.94 12.49
C THR A 402 -5.57 -8.21 12.53
N LEU A 403 -5.08 -8.77 13.62
CA LEU A 403 -3.67 -9.14 13.85
C LEU A 403 -3.52 -10.52 14.48
N SER A 404 -4.60 -11.06 15.03
CA SER A 404 -4.56 -12.33 15.75
C SER A 404 -5.65 -13.30 15.29
N VAL A 405 -5.36 -14.58 15.41
CA VAL A 405 -6.31 -15.68 15.24
C VAL A 405 -6.48 -16.37 16.60
N ASN A 406 -7.67 -16.31 17.18
CA ASN A 406 -7.93 -16.83 18.52
C ASN A 406 -6.93 -16.30 19.58
N LYS A 407 -6.63 -15.00 19.53
CA LYS A 407 -5.66 -14.29 20.39
C LYS A 407 -4.19 -14.71 20.19
N ASP A 408 -3.91 -15.50 19.18
CA ASP A 408 -2.54 -15.87 18.78
C ASP A 408 -2.00 -14.85 17.76
N PHE A 409 -0.92 -14.17 18.11
CA PHE A 409 -0.23 -13.16 17.30
C PHE A 409 1.00 -13.72 16.56
N SER A 410 1.23 -15.03 16.61
CA SER A 410 2.46 -15.65 16.07
C SER A 410 2.70 -15.29 14.61
N LEU A 411 1.64 -15.19 13.77
CA LEU A 411 1.82 -14.83 12.37
C LEU A 411 2.53 -13.47 12.20
N ILE A 412 2.09 -12.42 12.89
CA ILE A 412 2.71 -11.08 12.76
C ILE A 412 4.04 -10.99 13.51
N THR A 413 4.15 -11.62 14.69
CA THR A 413 5.40 -11.58 15.46
C THR A 413 6.53 -12.35 14.78
N ASP A 414 6.25 -13.52 14.20
CA ASP A 414 7.22 -14.31 13.43
C ASP A 414 7.62 -13.59 12.14
N THR A 415 6.65 -12.99 11.45
CA THR A 415 6.89 -12.30 10.18
C THR A 415 7.75 -11.06 10.35
N LEU A 416 7.52 -10.28 11.41
CA LEU A 416 8.24 -9.03 11.68
C LEU A 416 9.41 -9.20 12.68
N GLY A 417 9.64 -10.40 13.23
CA GLY A 417 10.72 -10.64 14.19
C GLY A 417 10.48 -9.98 15.56
N LEU A 418 9.23 -9.81 15.98
CA LEU A 418 8.86 -9.09 17.19
C LEU A 418 8.56 -10.05 18.36
N ALA A 419 9.37 -11.09 18.53
CA ALA A 419 9.29 -12.00 19.65
C ALA A 419 9.48 -11.23 20.98
N GLY A 420 8.56 -11.41 21.92
CA GLY A 420 8.60 -10.70 23.21
C GLY A 420 7.81 -9.38 23.23
N ALA A 421 7.17 -8.98 22.14
CA ALA A 421 6.21 -7.88 22.15
C ALA A 421 5.05 -8.16 23.11
N LYS A 422 4.59 -7.14 23.84
CA LYS A 422 3.33 -7.22 24.58
C LYS A 422 2.17 -7.29 23.62
N THR A 423 1.28 -8.25 23.78
CA THR A 423 0.11 -8.42 22.89
C THR A 423 -1.19 -8.19 23.64
N ARG A 424 -2.18 -7.60 22.96
CA ARG A 424 -3.54 -7.40 23.50
C ARG A 424 -4.56 -7.61 22.38
N THR A 425 -5.62 -8.38 22.69
CA THR A 425 -6.83 -8.46 21.87
C THR A 425 -7.95 -7.80 22.61
N LEU A 426 -8.56 -6.77 22.03
CA LEU A 426 -9.66 -6.04 22.63
C LEU A 426 -11.00 -6.50 22.05
N PRO A 427 -12.03 -6.66 22.88
CA PRO A 427 -13.34 -7.10 22.39
C PRO A 427 -13.96 -6.05 21.47
N SER A 428 -14.71 -6.53 20.46
CA SER A 428 -15.55 -5.66 19.64
C SER A 428 -16.59 -4.94 20.52
N PRO A 429 -16.84 -3.64 20.28
CA PRO A 429 -17.92 -2.93 20.97
C PRO A 429 -19.32 -3.33 20.45
N PHE A 430 -19.40 -4.18 19.43
CA PHE A 430 -20.62 -4.58 18.77
C PHE A 430 -21.02 -6.00 19.15
N ASP A 431 -22.33 -6.25 19.32
CA ASP A 431 -22.92 -7.57 19.57
C ASP A 431 -23.17 -8.26 18.22
N ILE A 432 -22.08 -8.79 17.63
CA ILE A 432 -22.12 -9.42 16.31
C ILE A 432 -23.16 -10.55 16.24
N GLN A 433 -23.37 -11.29 17.33
CA GLN A 433 -24.32 -12.40 17.35
C GLN A 433 -25.77 -11.93 17.17
N LYS A 434 -26.09 -10.72 17.63
CA LYS A 434 -27.43 -10.13 17.45
C LYS A 434 -27.55 -9.37 16.12
N GLN A 435 -26.46 -8.72 15.68
CA GLN A 435 -26.49 -7.81 14.52
C GLN A 435 -26.33 -8.54 13.19
N VAL A 436 -25.76 -9.76 13.18
CA VAL A 436 -25.42 -10.46 11.92
C VAL A 436 -26.09 -11.82 11.85
N ARG A 437 -26.76 -12.07 10.73
CA ARG A 437 -27.27 -13.39 10.36
C ARG A 437 -26.32 -14.03 9.35
N ILE A 438 -25.77 -15.20 9.70
CA ILE A 438 -24.85 -15.93 8.82
C ILE A 438 -25.62 -17.07 8.16
N GLU A 439 -25.54 -17.14 6.83
CA GLU A 439 -26.11 -18.20 6.02
C GLU A 439 -25.02 -18.85 5.17
N ILE A 440 -24.94 -20.18 5.17
CA ILE A 440 -23.94 -20.93 4.42
C ILE A 440 -24.66 -21.67 3.28
N LYS A 441 -24.29 -21.33 2.04
CA LYS A 441 -24.78 -21.98 0.83
C LYS A 441 -23.88 -23.16 0.48
N ARG A 442 -24.50 -24.32 0.21
CA ARG A 442 -23.78 -25.56 -0.13
C ARG A 442 -23.87 -25.87 -1.62
N GLY A 443 -22.99 -26.74 -2.08
CA GLY A 443 -22.98 -27.24 -3.46
C GLY A 443 -22.52 -26.21 -4.50
N ILE A 444 -21.81 -25.15 -4.08
CA ILE A 444 -21.20 -24.14 -4.97
C ILE A 444 -19.71 -24.46 -5.10
N ASN A 445 -19.35 -25.13 -6.19
CA ASN A 445 -17.93 -25.44 -6.47
C ASN A 445 -17.40 -24.48 -7.56
N LEU A 446 -16.59 -23.53 -7.16
CA LEU A 446 -15.99 -22.53 -8.06
C LEU A 446 -14.69 -23.01 -8.74
N LEU A 447 -14.25 -24.24 -8.47
CA LEU A 447 -13.06 -24.84 -9.09
C LEU A 447 -13.39 -25.70 -10.33
N GLY A 448 -14.67 -25.84 -10.67
CA GLY A 448 -15.17 -26.74 -11.72
C GLY A 448 -15.72 -26.03 -12.95
N ASN A 449 -16.47 -26.76 -13.75
CA ASN A 449 -16.91 -26.48 -15.13
C ASN A 449 -18.01 -25.40 -15.31
N GLY A 450 -17.96 -24.28 -14.60
CA GLY A 450 -18.94 -23.19 -14.78
C GLY A 450 -20.28 -23.38 -14.04
N GLU A 451 -20.70 -24.60 -13.69
CA GLU A 451 -21.95 -24.86 -12.96
C GLU A 451 -21.96 -24.15 -11.59
N GLY A 452 -20.81 -24.12 -10.91
CA GLY A 452 -20.67 -23.41 -9.63
C GLY A 452 -20.85 -21.90 -9.78
N ILE A 453 -20.40 -21.31 -10.89
CA ILE A 453 -20.57 -19.88 -11.18
C ILE A 453 -22.04 -19.57 -11.43
N GLY A 454 -22.76 -20.42 -12.16
CA GLY A 454 -24.22 -20.27 -12.35
C GLY A 454 -25.01 -20.36 -11.04
N LYS A 455 -24.63 -21.27 -10.13
CA LYS A 455 -25.24 -21.35 -8.79
C LYS A 455 -24.91 -20.10 -7.95
N LEU A 456 -23.69 -19.57 -8.03
CA LEU A 456 -23.29 -18.33 -7.37
C LEU A 456 -24.09 -17.14 -7.91
N ALA A 457 -24.21 -17.02 -9.24
CA ALA A 457 -25.02 -15.99 -9.88
C ALA A 457 -26.46 -16.01 -9.37
N LYS A 458 -27.07 -17.20 -9.28
CA LYS A 458 -28.41 -17.36 -8.72
C LYS A 458 -28.49 -16.88 -7.26
N VAL A 459 -27.52 -17.20 -6.41
CA VAL A 459 -27.49 -16.71 -5.02
C VAL A 459 -27.47 -15.18 -4.99
N ILE A 460 -26.64 -14.53 -5.82
CA ILE A 460 -26.55 -13.07 -5.89
C ILE A 460 -27.89 -12.47 -6.34
N LEU A 461 -28.52 -13.03 -7.36
CA LEU A 461 -29.82 -12.56 -7.85
C LEU A 461 -30.94 -12.78 -6.82
N ASP A 462 -30.97 -13.93 -6.13
CA ASP A 462 -31.95 -14.21 -5.07
C ASP A 462 -31.80 -13.23 -3.90
N GLU A 463 -30.56 -12.84 -3.53
CA GLU A 463 -30.32 -11.84 -2.50
C GLU A 463 -30.70 -10.42 -3.00
N ALA A 464 -30.38 -10.09 -4.23
CA ALA A 464 -30.73 -8.82 -4.87
C ALA A 464 -32.24 -8.61 -4.97
N ALA A 465 -32.98 -9.68 -5.25
CA ALA A 465 -34.45 -9.65 -5.34
C ALA A 465 -35.16 -9.29 -4.02
N LYS A 466 -34.52 -9.49 -2.87
CA LYS A 466 -35.05 -9.11 -1.55
C LYS A 466 -35.12 -7.60 -1.35
N LYS A 467 -34.27 -6.82 -2.05
CA LYS A 467 -34.23 -5.34 -1.99
C LYS A 467 -34.06 -4.76 -0.57
N GLU A 468 -33.35 -5.48 0.30
CA GLU A 468 -33.18 -5.09 1.72
C GLU A 468 -32.09 -4.01 1.93
N GLY A 469 -31.29 -3.70 0.91
CA GLY A 469 -30.21 -2.71 0.95
C GLY A 469 -29.07 -3.07 0.02
N GLY A 470 -27.97 -2.36 0.12
CA GLY A 470 -26.79 -2.59 -0.72
C GLY A 470 -26.11 -3.93 -0.46
N ILE A 471 -25.44 -4.46 -1.50
CA ILE A 471 -24.79 -5.77 -1.50
C ILE A 471 -23.32 -5.61 -1.86
N LEU A 472 -22.43 -6.21 -1.07
CA LEU A 472 -21.02 -6.37 -1.40
C LEU A 472 -20.70 -7.85 -1.63
N VAL A 473 -20.20 -8.19 -2.81
CA VAL A 473 -19.80 -9.55 -3.18
C VAL A 473 -18.28 -9.62 -3.25
N LEU A 474 -17.67 -10.36 -2.34
CA LEU A 474 -16.22 -10.53 -2.23
C LEU A 474 -15.76 -11.80 -2.92
N PHE A 475 -14.92 -11.61 -3.92
CA PHE A 475 -14.28 -12.68 -4.69
C PHE A 475 -12.81 -12.87 -4.29
N THR A 476 -12.31 -14.08 -4.49
CA THR A 476 -10.89 -14.42 -4.38
C THR A 476 -10.22 -14.60 -5.74
N SER A 477 -10.96 -14.47 -6.83
CA SER A 477 -10.48 -14.63 -8.20
C SER A 477 -11.18 -13.63 -9.12
N ARG A 478 -10.39 -12.88 -9.88
CA ARG A 478 -10.89 -11.95 -10.90
C ARG A 478 -11.65 -12.69 -12.00
N HIS A 479 -11.14 -13.82 -12.46
CA HIS A 479 -11.78 -14.64 -13.48
C HIS A 479 -13.20 -15.10 -13.05
N VAL A 480 -13.33 -15.57 -11.80
CA VAL A 480 -14.67 -15.97 -11.28
C VAL A 480 -15.60 -14.75 -11.17
N MET A 481 -15.06 -13.59 -10.75
CA MET A 481 -15.81 -12.34 -10.68
C MET A 481 -16.32 -11.91 -12.07
N ASP A 482 -15.45 -11.91 -13.08
CA ASP A 482 -15.80 -11.49 -14.43
C ASP A 482 -16.87 -12.42 -15.05
N ASN A 483 -16.70 -13.74 -14.94
CA ASN A 483 -17.71 -14.70 -15.42
C ASN A 483 -19.04 -14.60 -14.65
N THR A 484 -18.99 -14.28 -13.35
CA THR A 484 -20.23 -14.07 -12.57
C THR A 484 -20.92 -12.78 -13.01
N TRP A 485 -20.15 -11.72 -13.25
CA TRP A 485 -20.66 -10.44 -13.73
C TRP A 485 -21.46 -10.59 -15.02
N ASP A 486 -20.92 -11.30 -15.98
CA ASP A 486 -21.57 -11.52 -17.28
C ASP A 486 -22.94 -12.24 -17.15
N LEU A 487 -23.11 -13.04 -16.10
CA LEU A 487 -24.38 -13.73 -15.82
C LEU A 487 -25.40 -12.90 -15.04
N VAL A 488 -24.97 -11.90 -14.24
CA VAL A 488 -25.89 -11.20 -13.35
C VAL A 488 -26.18 -9.76 -13.75
N PHE A 489 -25.36 -9.14 -14.59
CA PHE A 489 -25.43 -7.71 -14.87
C PHE A 489 -26.79 -7.26 -15.40
N GLU A 490 -27.29 -7.91 -16.47
CA GLU A 490 -28.55 -7.52 -17.10
C GLU A 490 -29.74 -7.69 -16.17
N ASP A 491 -29.80 -8.81 -15.45
CA ASP A 491 -30.90 -9.10 -14.50
C ASP A 491 -30.89 -8.08 -13.34
N LEU A 492 -29.72 -7.72 -12.81
CA LEU A 492 -29.61 -6.72 -11.76
C LEU A 492 -30.06 -5.33 -12.25
N MET A 493 -29.71 -4.95 -13.46
CA MET A 493 -30.19 -3.70 -14.08
C MET A 493 -31.70 -3.71 -14.27
N GLN A 494 -32.29 -4.83 -14.72
CA GLN A 494 -33.76 -4.99 -14.87
C GLN A 494 -34.46 -4.90 -13.51
N MET A 495 -33.83 -5.33 -12.42
CA MET A 495 -34.37 -5.19 -11.05
C MET A 495 -34.31 -3.73 -10.55
N GLY A 496 -33.73 -2.80 -11.31
CA GLY A 496 -33.55 -1.39 -10.95
C GLY A 496 -32.47 -1.15 -9.93
N LEU A 497 -31.44 -2.00 -9.91
CA LEU A 497 -30.25 -1.91 -9.07
C LEU A 497 -29.08 -1.28 -9.83
N PHE A 498 -28.01 -0.90 -9.12
CA PHE A 498 -26.80 -0.32 -9.67
C PHE A 498 -25.62 -1.29 -9.50
N PRO A 499 -25.44 -2.25 -10.42
CA PRO A 499 -24.31 -3.17 -10.37
C PRO A 499 -23.03 -2.45 -10.78
N MET A 500 -21.96 -2.68 -10.02
CA MET A 500 -20.62 -2.11 -10.22
C MET A 500 -19.58 -3.23 -10.05
N LYS A 501 -18.59 -3.27 -10.93
CA LYS A 501 -17.52 -4.27 -10.91
C LYS A 501 -16.15 -3.61 -10.79
N GLN A 502 -15.30 -4.14 -9.93
CA GLN A 502 -13.91 -3.68 -9.83
C GLN A 502 -13.15 -3.92 -11.13
N GLY A 503 -12.48 -2.86 -11.63
CA GLY A 503 -11.77 -2.89 -12.92
C GLY A 503 -12.68 -2.67 -14.13
N GLY A 504 -13.96 -2.32 -13.93
CA GLY A 504 -14.86 -1.77 -14.94
C GLY A 504 -14.64 -0.27 -15.17
N ASP A 505 -15.66 0.41 -15.67
CA ASP A 505 -15.58 1.82 -16.08
C ASP A 505 -15.44 2.80 -14.89
N LEU A 506 -15.86 2.39 -13.69
CA LEU A 506 -15.84 3.24 -12.51
C LEU A 506 -14.60 2.96 -11.65
N ALA A 507 -13.95 4.05 -11.20
CA ALA A 507 -12.91 3.94 -10.19
C ALA A 507 -13.47 3.46 -8.84
N ASN A 508 -12.68 2.71 -8.06
CA ASN A 508 -13.12 2.18 -6.77
C ASN A 508 -13.70 3.26 -5.84
N LYS A 509 -13.13 4.46 -5.85
CA LYS A 509 -13.61 5.60 -5.05
C LYS A 509 -15.04 5.99 -5.44
N THR A 510 -15.31 6.13 -6.73
CA THR A 510 -16.63 6.46 -7.26
C THR A 510 -17.66 5.37 -6.96
N MET A 511 -17.26 4.08 -7.07
CA MET A 511 -18.14 2.96 -6.70
C MET A 511 -18.56 3.05 -5.23
N LEU A 512 -17.65 3.42 -4.32
CA LEU A 512 -17.96 3.59 -2.91
C LEU A 512 -18.84 4.82 -2.63
N GLU A 513 -18.66 5.91 -3.37
CA GLU A 513 -19.51 7.09 -3.30
C GLU A 513 -20.94 6.74 -3.72
N VAL A 514 -21.11 6.11 -4.89
CA VAL A 514 -22.42 5.61 -5.35
C VAL A 514 -23.06 4.69 -4.32
N MET A 515 -22.28 3.77 -3.74
CA MET A 515 -22.79 2.83 -2.73
C MET A 515 -23.26 3.53 -1.45
N ARG A 516 -22.63 4.65 -1.06
CA ARG A 516 -23.06 5.45 0.11
C ARG A 516 -24.33 6.22 -0.14
N ASP A 517 -24.52 6.68 -1.37
CA ASP A 517 -25.65 7.55 -1.75
C ASP A 517 -26.93 6.76 -2.07
N THR A 518 -26.84 5.44 -2.20
CA THR A 518 -27.99 4.60 -2.53
C THR A 518 -28.01 3.28 -1.76
N THR A 519 -29.22 2.80 -1.47
CA THR A 519 -29.45 1.44 -0.93
C THR A 519 -29.55 0.37 -2.03
N LYS A 520 -29.40 0.76 -3.31
CA LYS A 520 -29.56 -0.10 -4.47
C LYS A 520 -28.24 -0.53 -5.11
N GLY A 521 -27.12 -0.15 -4.52
CA GLY A 521 -25.79 -0.48 -5.03
C GLY A 521 -25.42 -1.93 -4.83
N ILE A 522 -24.81 -2.54 -5.85
CA ILE A 522 -24.19 -3.86 -5.75
C ILE A 522 -22.77 -3.76 -6.26
N ILE A 523 -21.79 -4.12 -5.42
CA ILE A 523 -20.37 -4.14 -5.79
C ILE A 523 -19.87 -5.58 -5.86
N LEU A 524 -19.28 -5.94 -7.00
CA LEU A 524 -18.47 -7.15 -7.16
C LEU A 524 -17.00 -6.76 -7.09
N GLY A 525 -16.27 -7.24 -6.06
CA GLY A 525 -14.89 -6.84 -5.82
C GLY A 525 -13.97 -7.98 -5.41
N VAL A 526 -12.67 -7.81 -5.72
CA VAL A 526 -11.57 -8.66 -5.28
C VAL A 526 -10.73 -7.92 -4.23
N ASP A 527 -9.50 -8.24 -4.06
CA ASP A 527 -8.57 -7.87 -2.98
C ASP A 527 -8.77 -6.51 -2.31
N SER A 528 -8.88 -5.41 -3.06
CA SER A 528 -9.04 -4.07 -2.47
C SER A 528 -10.39 -3.84 -1.79
N PHE A 529 -11.39 -4.67 -2.08
CA PHE A 529 -12.70 -4.64 -1.42
C PHE A 529 -12.78 -5.52 -0.16
N TRP A 530 -11.84 -6.45 0.00
CA TRP A 530 -11.67 -7.14 1.28
C TRP A 530 -11.17 -6.19 2.37
N GLU A 531 -10.42 -5.15 1.97
CA GLU A 531 -9.77 -4.19 2.85
C GLU A 531 -10.13 -2.74 2.46
N GLY A 532 -10.17 -1.82 3.42
CA GLY A 532 -10.25 -0.38 3.13
C GLY A 532 -11.60 0.19 2.67
N VAL A 533 -12.70 -0.57 2.73
CA VAL A 533 -14.05 -0.12 2.38
C VAL A 533 -14.78 0.41 3.62
N ASP A 534 -15.31 1.63 3.57
CA ASP A 534 -16.15 2.21 4.63
C ASP A 534 -17.54 2.57 4.06
N ILE A 535 -18.52 1.68 4.27
CA ILE A 535 -19.92 1.83 3.91
C ILE A 535 -20.75 1.60 5.17
N ARG A 536 -21.70 2.47 5.48
CA ARG A 536 -22.48 2.45 6.72
C ARG A 536 -23.96 2.25 6.49
N GLY A 537 -24.62 1.67 7.48
CA GLY A 537 -26.08 1.57 7.54
C GLY A 537 -26.70 0.78 6.39
N ASN A 538 -27.83 1.25 5.89
CA ASN A 538 -28.59 0.56 4.84
C ASN A 538 -27.90 0.52 3.47
N SER A 539 -26.81 1.25 3.29
CA SER A 539 -26.00 1.20 2.08
C SER A 539 -25.20 -0.10 1.95
N LEU A 540 -25.07 -0.88 3.04
CA LEU A 540 -24.53 -2.24 3.00
C LEU A 540 -25.29 -3.13 4.00
N LYS A 541 -26.17 -3.97 3.50
CA LYS A 541 -26.98 -4.93 4.29
C LYS A 541 -26.63 -6.38 4.06
N THR A 542 -26.04 -6.68 2.89
CA THR A 542 -25.68 -8.07 2.55
C THR A 542 -24.22 -8.15 2.10
N LEU A 543 -23.46 -9.01 2.75
CA LEU A 543 -22.10 -9.38 2.37
C LEU A 543 -22.12 -10.81 1.84
N VAL A 544 -21.66 -11.01 0.61
CA VAL A 544 -21.51 -12.35 0.01
C VAL A 544 -20.02 -12.67 -0.06
N ILE A 545 -19.60 -13.73 0.62
CA ILE A 545 -18.24 -14.28 0.56
C ILE A 545 -18.29 -15.50 -0.35
N THR A 546 -17.74 -15.38 -1.55
CA THR A 546 -17.87 -16.42 -2.58
C THR A 546 -17.03 -17.66 -2.29
N LYS A 547 -15.86 -17.49 -1.66
CA LYS A 547 -14.92 -18.55 -1.29
C LYS A 547 -14.09 -18.11 -0.09
N LEU A 548 -13.65 -19.07 0.76
CA LEU A 548 -12.71 -18.78 1.83
C LEU A 548 -11.39 -18.24 1.25
N PRO A 549 -10.87 -17.10 1.78
CA PRO A 549 -9.79 -16.34 1.16
C PRO A 549 -8.40 -16.92 1.48
N PHE A 550 -8.20 -18.20 1.17
CA PHE A 550 -6.87 -18.79 1.24
C PHE A 550 -5.93 -18.13 0.24
N LEU A 551 -4.67 -17.98 0.64
CA LEU A 551 -3.61 -17.55 -0.25
C LEU A 551 -3.47 -18.52 -1.42
N LEU A 552 -3.04 -18.02 -2.58
CA LEU A 552 -2.80 -18.88 -3.73
C LEU A 552 -1.52 -19.69 -3.47
N PRO A 553 -1.57 -21.04 -3.51
CA PRO A 553 -0.43 -21.87 -3.22
C PRO A 553 0.67 -21.79 -4.29
N THR A 554 0.39 -21.16 -5.44
CA THR A 554 1.33 -20.90 -6.54
C THR A 554 2.00 -19.52 -6.43
N GLU A 555 1.58 -18.68 -5.49
CA GLU A 555 2.19 -17.37 -5.29
C GLU A 555 3.63 -17.52 -4.77
N PRO A 556 4.64 -16.95 -5.44
CA PRO A 556 6.06 -17.20 -5.12
C PRO A 556 6.43 -16.98 -3.66
N ILE A 557 5.90 -15.92 -3.05
CA ILE A 557 6.16 -15.65 -1.62
C ILE A 557 5.50 -16.69 -0.70
N VAL A 558 4.34 -17.21 -1.09
CA VAL A 558 3.64 -18.25 -0.34
C VAL A 558 4.42 -19.55 -0.40
N VAL A 559 4.84 -19.96 -1.60
CA VAL A 559 5.68 -21.15 -1.82
C VAL A 559 6.97 -21.07 -0.98
N ALA A 560 7.66 -19.91 -1.03
CA ALA A 560 8.91 -19.72 -0.30
C ALA A 560 8.70 -19.78 1.23
N ARG A 561 7.65 -19.15 1.77
CA ARG A 561 7.32 -19.21 3.20
C ARG A 561 6.93 -20.60 3.66
N GLU A 562 6.17 -21.33 2.85
CA GLU A 562 5.84 -22.73 3.14
C GLU A 562 7.09 -23.61 3.18
N GLU A 563 8.03 -23.40 2.25
CA GLU A 563 9.28 -24.17 2.23
C GLU A 563 10.14 -23.90 3.47
N VAL A 564 10.28 -22.65 3.89
CA VAL A 564 10.99 -22.28 5.13
C VAL A 564 10.35 -22.96 6.35
N LEU A 565 9.03 -22.96 6.44
CA LEU A 565 8.32 -23.63 7.54
C LEU A 565 8.52 -25.14 7.51
N ARG A 566 8.41 -25.78 6.34
CA ARG A 566 8.67 -27.25 6.20
C ARG A 566 10.10 -27.61 6.59
N LYS A 567 11.09 -26.83 6.15
CA LYS A 567 12.51 -27.07 6.52
C LYS A 567 12.76 -26.95 8.03
N SER A 568 12.00 -26.10 8.73
CA SER A 568 12.06 -25.96 10.19
C SER A 568 11.16 -26.95 10.95
N GLY A 569 10.56 -27.94 10.27
CA GLY A 569 9.69 -28.96 10.89
C GLY A 569 8.32 -28.42 11.29
N ARG A 570 7.94 -27.22 10.88
CA ARG A 570 6.67 -26.57 11.17
C ARG A 570 5.63 -26.91 10.09
N ASN A 571 4.34 -26.78 10.42
CA ASN A 571 3.25 -27.06 9.49
C ASN A 571 2.79 -25.80 8.77
N PRO A 572 3.07 -25.62 7.46
CA PRO A 572 2.73 -24.40 6.73
C PRO A 572 1.24 -24.10 6.69
N PHE A 573 0.40 -25.12 6.62
CA PHE A 573 -1.04 -24.93 6.56
C PHE A 573 -1.59 -24.31 7.86
N TYR A 574 -1.24 -24.88 9.02
CA TYR A 574 -1.77 -24.42 10.30
C TYR A 574 -1.09 -23.16 10.84
N GLU A 575 0.17 -22.90 10.45
CA GLU A 575 0.97 -21.81 11.01
C GLU A 575 1.05 -20.59 10.10
N TYR A 576 0.69 -20.74 8.79
CA TYR A 576 0.73 -19.63 7.84
C TYR A 576 -0.56 -19.52 7.01
N MET A 577 -0.90 -20.55 6.20
CA MET A 577 -2.00 -20.46 5.24
C MET A 577 -3.35 -20.22 5.91
N LEU A 578 -3.67 -20.99 6.94
CA LEU A 578 -4.94 -20.88 7.65
C LEU A 578 -5.05 -19.60 8.47
N PRO A 579 -4.05 -19.19 9.28
CA PRO A 579 -4.08 -17.89 9.96
C PRO A 579 -4.25 -16.71 8.99
N ALA A 580 -3.51 -16.67 7.89
CA ALA A 580 -3.64 -15.62 6.88
C ALA A 580 -5.06 -15.57 6.27
N ALA A 581 -5.62 -16.73 5.94
CA ALA A 581 -6.99 -16.82 5.42
C ALA A 581 -8.04 -16.35 6.43
N VAL A 582 -7.88 -16.74 7.71
CA VAL A 582 -8.78 -16.30 8.80
C VAL A 582 -8.71 -14.78 9.00
N LEU A 583 -7.51 -14.19 8.99
CA LEU A 583 -7.37 -12.73 9.11
C LEU A 583 -8.02 -11.99 7.94
N LYS A 584 -7.81 -12.45 6.69
CA LYS A 584 -8.46 -11.87 5.51
C LYS A 584 -9.99 -12.02 5.57
N PHE A 585 -10.48 -13.16 6.03
CA PHE A 585 -11.91 -13.38 6.25
C PHE A 585 -12.49 -12.41 7.29
N LYS A 586 -11.81 -12.24 8.42
CA LYS A 586 -12.16 -11.26 9.47
C LYS A 586 -12.23 -9.82 8.92
N GLN A 587 -11.29 -9.44 8.06
CA GLN A 587 -11.28 -8.13 7.41
C GLN A 587 -12.52 -7.93 6.54
N GLY A 588 -12.82 -8.90 5.67
CA GLY A 588 -14.02 -8.88 4.82
C GLY A 588 -15.30 -8.82 5.65
N PHE A 589 -15.41 -9.66 6.67
CA PHE A 589 -16.56 -9.68 7.57
C PHE A 589 -16.77 -8.33 8.29
N GLY A 590 -15.69 -7.73 8.78
CA GLY A 590 -15.72 -6.44 9.47
C GLY A 590 -16.18 -5.25 8.62
N ARG A 591 -16.53 -5.45 7.33
CA ARG A 591 -17.12 -4.41 6.47
C ARG A 591 -18.59 -4.15 6.78
N LEU A 592 -19.31 -5.16 7.29
CA LEU A 592 -20.75 -5.13 7.45
C LEU A 592 -21.21 -4.30 8.66
N ILE A 593 -20.54 -4.39 9.79
CA ILE A 593 -20.93 -3.74 11.05
C ILE A 593 -19.95 -2.63 11.43
N ARG A 594 -20.46 -1.40 11.55
CA ARG A 594 -19.72 -0.17 11.85
C ARG A 594 -20.28 0.61 13.03
N SER A 595 -21.55 0.37 13.34
CA SER A 595 -22.27 1.01 14.45
C SER A 595 -23.10 0.00 15.25
N LYS A 596 -23.63 0.43 16.39
CA LYS A 596 -24.52 -0.39 17.23
C LYS A 596 -25.86 -0.68 16.55
N ASP A 597 -26.27 0.19 15.63
CA ASP A 597 -27.54 0.12 14.94
C ASP A 597 -27.45 -0.62 13.59
N ASP A 598 -26.23 -0.99 13.17
CA ASP A 598 -26.07 -1.75 11.93
C ASP A 598 -26.53 -3.18 12.13
N GLU A 599 -27.29 -3.67 11.17
CA GLU A 599 -27.70 -5.06 11.05
C GLU A 599 -27.49 -5.53 9.62
N GLY A 600 -27.14 -6.80 9.46
CA GLY A 600 -26.95 -7.32 8.12
C GLY A 600 -26.85 -8.84 8.04
N ARG A 601 -26.63 -9.31 6.82
CA ARG A 601 -26.49 -10.73 6.52
C ARG A 601 -25.15 -11.03 5.86
N VAL A 602 -24.58 -12.16 6.22
CA VAL A 602 -23.38 -12.70 5.57
C VAL A 602 -23.73 -14.04 4.93
N ILE A 603 -23.58 -14.09 3.63
CA ILE A 603 -23.81 -15.29 2.83
C ILE A 603 -22.44 -15.88 2.47
N ILE A 604 -22.14 -17.07 2.95
CA ILE A 604 -20.88 -17.76 2.69
C ILE A 604 -21.13 -18.89 1.70
N CYS A 605 -20.54 -18.80 0.51
CA CYS A 605 -20.71 -19.74 -0.59
C CYS A 605 -19.63 -20.82 -0.64
N ASP A 606 -19.02 -21.11 0.49
CA ASP A 606 -17.97 -22.13 0.62
C ASP A 606 -18.31 -23.10 1.77
N GLU A 607 -18.74 -24.30 1.42
CA GLU A 607 -19.18 -25.30 2.41
C GLU A 607 -18.04 -25.85 3.28
N ARG A 608 -16.77 -25.61 2.89
CA ARG A 608 -15.60 -26.03 3.68
C ARG A 608 -15.60 -25.41 5.09
N ILE A 609 -16.26 -24.26 5.27
CA ILE A 609 -16.42 -23.62 6.58
C ILE A 609 -17.19 -24.53 7.58
N GLN A 610 -18.06 -25.44 7.08
CA GLN A 610 -18.80 -26.42 7.89
C GLN A 610 -18.24 -27.85 7.80
N THR A 611 -17.68 -28.22 6.64
CA THR A 611 -17.28 -29.61 6.37
C THR A 611 -15.86 -29.92 6.78
N GLN A 612 -15.00 -28.90 6.89
CA GLN A 612 -13.61 -29.07 7.27
C GLN A 612 -13.38 -28.71 8.74
N ARG A 613 -12.50 -29.46 9.43
CA ARG A 613 -12.17 -29.20 10.85
C ARG A 613 -11.64 -27.79 11.10
N TYR A 614 -10.93 -27.21 10.15
CA TYR A 614 -10.41 -25.85 10.26
C TYR A 614 -11.51 -24.77 10.07
N GLY A 615 -12.66 -25.12 9.51
CA GLY A 615 -13.74 -24.17 9.23
C GLY A 615 -14.28 -23.46 10.47
N GLN A 616 -14.29 -24.16 11.61
CA GLN A 616 -14.68 -23.58 12.89
C GLN A 616 -13.83 -22.37 13.29
N ARG A 617 -12.53 -22.34 12.95
CA ARG A 617 -11.64 -21.21 13.25
C ARG A 617 -12.07 -19.90 12.56
N PHE A 618 -12.68 -19.98 11.37
CA PHE A 618 -13.25 -18.82 10.70
C PHE A 618 -14.45 -18.26 11.47
N LEU A 619 -15.34 -19.11 11.93
CA LEU A 619 -16.53 -18.70 12.68
C LEU A 619 -16.15 -18.16 14.07
N GLU A 620 -15.26 -18.83 14.79
CA GLU A 620 -14.75 -18.36 16.10
C GLU A 620 -14.02 -17.02 16.00
N SER A 621 -13.43 -16.71 14.87
CA SER A 621 -12.66 -15.47 14.69
C SER A 621 -13.53 -14.20 14.57
N ILE A 622 -14.83 -14.36 14.32
CA ILE A 622 -15.77 -13.24 14.15
C ILE A 622 -16.69 -13.04 15.38
N PHE A 623 -16.71 -13.99 16.29
CA PHE A 623 -17.43 -13.92 17.56
C PHE A 623 -16.44 -13.81 18.72
#